data_58710aa47a069cd60e903a17f1f5b4c7
#
_entry.id   58710aa47a069cd60e903a17f1f5b4c7
#
_cell.length_a   1.000
_cell.length_b   1.000
_cell.length_c   1.000
_cell.angle_alpha   90.00
_cell.angle_beta   90.00
_cell.angle_gamma   90.00
#
_symmetry.space_group_name_H-M   'P 1'
#
loop_
_entity.id
_entity.type
_entity.pdbx_description
1 polymer ?
#
loop_
_entity_poly.entity_id
_entity_poly.type
_entity_poly.pdbx_seq_one_letter_code
_entity_poly.pdbx_strand_id
1 'polypeptide(L)'
;FQPDLLVALGGGSAMDCAKAMAYFSGTKAPLAAIPTTSGSGSEVTDFAVLTHGQTKYPLVDKRLRPDLAILDSDFLRNLPPALIADTGFDVLTHAIEAYTSSNAGTIPDLLAQEAFRTAYACLPASYAGNTEVRLRLHMASTLAGMAFSQSGLGLCHAMAHVLGARFHIPHGRLNAILLPAVISSNAPAAQQKYARLARAAGLGGSADTIALRNLKNGLIRLRKDLSLPQTLSQAGAAPAQVWAATGEIVEAVLADPCCKTNPASVEDFQIRRVLEEVTGHF
;
A
#
# COMPACT_ATOMS: atom_id res chain seq x y z
N PHE A 1 10.38 -33.98 -5.56
CA PHE A 1 9.15 -33.65 -6.28
C PHE A 1 9.47 -32.58 -7.32
N GLN A 2 9.04 -32.79 -8.55
CA GLN A 2 9.21 -31.83 -9.65
C GLN A 2 7.81 -31.46 -10.15
N PRO A 3 7.30 -30.27 -9.76
CA PRO A 3 5.98 -29.83 -10.19
C PRO A 3 6.02 -29.35 -11.66
N ASP A 4 4.93 -29.55 -12.38
CA ASP A 4 4.70 -28.98 -13.71
C ASP A 4 4.04 -27.60 -13.64
N LEU A 5 3.42 -27.28 -12.50
CA LEU A 5 2.77 -26.01 -12.20
C LEU A 5 2.84 -25.74 -10.69
N LEU A 6 3.14 -24.50 -10.30
CA LEU A 6 2.95 -24.00 -8.95
C LEU A 6 1.69 -23.13 -8.90
N VAL A 7 0.86 -23.33 -7.87
CA VAL A 7 -0.32 -22.52 -7.65
C VAL A 7 -0.22 -21.84 -6.28
N ALA A 8 -0.20 -20.50 -6.28
CA ALA A 8 -0.27 -19.69 -5.08
C ALA A 8 -1.71 -19.22 -4.86
N LEU A 9 -2.37 -19.75 -3.84
CA LEU A 9 -3.73 -19.36 -3.45
C LEU A 9 -3.70 -18.73 -2.06
N GLY A 10 -4.07 -17.46 -1.95
CA GLY A 10 -4.12 -16.76 -0.66
C GLY A 10 -3.89 -15.26 -0.75
N GLY A 11 -3.64 -14.60 0.38
CA GLY A 11 -3.26 -13.20 0.43
C GLY A 11 -1.76 -12.98 0.15
N GLY A 12 -1.28 -11.74 0.33
CA GLY A 12 0.11 -11.34 0.04
C GLY A 12 1.16 -12.28 0.62
N SER A 13 1.04 -12.69 1.88
CA SER A 13 2.01 -13.60 2.52
C SER A 13 2.09 -14.97 1.83
N ALA A 14 0.96 -15.52 1.37
CA ALA A 14 0.96 -16.80 0.65
C ALA A 14 1.58 -16.64 -0.75
N MET A 15 1.31 -15.51 -1.42
CA MET A 15 1.92 -15.17 -2.70
C MET A 15 3.43 -15.04 -2.58
N ASP A 16 3.90 -14.27 -1.60
CA ASP A 16 5.32 -14.01 -1.38
C ASP A 16 6.07 -15.29 -0.99
N CYS A 17 5.45 -16.16 -0.20
CA CYS A 17 5.99 -17.47 0.13
C CYS A 17 6.14 -18.34 -1.13
N ALA A 18 5.11 -18.43 -1.97
CA ALA A 18 5.17 -19.23 -3.21
C ALA A 18 6.23 -18.71 -4.20
N LYS A 19 6.32 -17.36 -4.34
CA LYS A 19 7.37 -16.71 -5.15
C LYS A 19 8.77 -17.06 -4.64
N ALA A 20 8.98 -16.97 -3.33
CA ALA A 20 10.26 -17.30 -2.72
C ALA A 20 10.59 -18.78 -2.90
N MET A 21 9.63 -19.68 -2.71
CA MET A 21 9.82 -21.11 -2.94
C MET A 21 10.21 -21.40 -4.39
N ALA A 22 9.52 -20.81 -5.36
CA ALA A 22 9.85 -20.95 -6.78
C ALA A 22 11.27 -20.44 -7.07
N TYR A 23 11.60 -19.27 -6.54
CA TYR A 23 12.89 -18.61 -6.76
C TYR A 23 14.06 -19.41 -6.19
N PHE A 24 13.98 -19.83 -4.92
CA PHE A 24 15.09 -20.54 -4.25
C PHE A 24 15.20 -22.01 -4.64
N SER A 25 14.11 -22.66 -5.05
CA SER A 25 14.18 -24.03 -5.56
C SER A 25 14.78 -24.12 -6.97
N GLY A 26 14.83 -22.99 -7.69
CA GLY A 26 15.30 -22.97 -9.08
C GLY A 26 14.40 -23.74 -10.06
N THR A 27 13.15 -24.02 -9.67
CA THR A 27 12.19 -24.70 -10.55
C THR A 27 11.90 -23.83 -11.78
N LYS A 28 11.61 -24.51 -12.90
CA LYS A 28 11.11 -23.87 -14.13
C LYS A 28 9.59 -23.99 -14.29
N ALA A 29 8.92 -24.60 -13.30
CA ALA A 29 7.47 -24.70 -13.34
C ALA A 29 6.85 -23.30 -13.31
N PRO A 30 5.89 -22.98 -14.17
CA PRO A 30 5.19 -21.70 -14.15
C PRO A 30 4.44 -21.51 -12.83
N LEU A 31 4.27 -20.25 -12.41
CA LEU A 31 3.58 -19.87 -11.19
C LEU A 31 2.25 -19.20 -11.56
N ALA A 32 1.14 -19.84 -11.15
CA ALA A 32 -0.19 -19.23 -11.18
C ALA A 32 -0.53 -18.65 -9.81
N ALA A 33 -0.93 -17.38 -9.77
CA ALA A 33 -1.31 -16.66 -8.55
C ALA A 33 -2.82 -16.40 -8.51
N ILE A 34 -3.47 -16.78 -7.41
CA ILE A 34 -4.90 -16.60 -7.16
C ILE A 34 -5.06 -15.82 -5.86
N PRO A 35 -5.08 -14.48 -5.90
CA PRO A 35 -5.17 -13.68 -4.69
C PRO A 35 -6.56 -13.75 -4.06
N THR A 36 -6.59 -13.91 -2.73
CA THR A 36 -7.83 -13.97 -1.94
C THR A 36 -8.06 -12.71 -1.10
N THR A 37 -7.24 -11.68 -1.32
CA THR A 37 -7.39 -10.33 -0.73
C THR A 37 -7.14 -9.28 -1.80
N SER A 38 -7.77 -8.12 -1.67
CA SER A 38 -7.59 -6.98 -2.59
C SER A 38 -6.71 -5.94 -1.90
N GLY A 39 -5.38 -6.10 -1.98
CA GLY A 39 -4.44 -5.22 -1.28
C GLY A 39 -3.05 -5.20 -1.90
N SER A 40 -2.31 -6.29 -1.76
CA SER A 40 -0.88 -6.34 -2.05
C SER A 40 -0.49 -6.22 -3.53
N GLY A 41 -1.36 -6.63 -4.46
CA GLY A 41 -0.99 -6.72 -5.88
C GLY A 41 0.13 -7.72 -6.18
N SER A 42 0.45 -8.61 -5.22
CA SER A 42 1.59 -9.52 -5.34
C SER A 42 1.48 -10.50 -6.50
N GLU A 43 0.28 -10.74 -7.01
CA GLU A 43 0.00 -11.58 -8.18
C GLU A 43 0.60 -11.05 -9.49
N VAL A 44 1.01 -9.78 -9.54
CA VAL A 44 1.56 -9.15 -10.76
C VAL A 44 2.91 -8.44 -10.53
N THR A 45 3.46 -8.52 -9.32
CA THR A 45 4.71 -7.83 -8.98
C THR A 45 5.93 -8.75 -9.04
N ASP A 46 7.09 -8.17 -9.24
CA ASP A 46 8.39 -8.84 -9.29
C ASP A 46 9.18 -8.77 -7.98
N PHE A 47 8.47 -8.61 -6.87
CA PHE A 47 9.07 -8.68 -5.55
C PHE A 47 8.25 -9.53 -4.57
N ALA A 48 8.90 -9.97 -3.51
CA ALA A 48 8.31 -10.68 -2.39
C ALA A 48 8.90 -10.13 -1.08
N VAL A 49 8.08 -9.97 -0.06
CA VAL A 49 8.54 -9.55 1.28
C VAL A 49 8.67 -10.79 2.16
N LEU A 50 9.90 -11.16 2.46
CA LEU A 50 10.21 -12.31 3.30
C LEU A 50 10.49 -11.88 4.73
N THR A 51 10.07 -12.67 5.70
CA THR A 51 10.38 -12.44 7.11
C THR A 51 11.41 -13.46 7.58
N HIS A 52 12.53 -12.98 8.13
CA HIS A 52 13.52 -13.80 8.81
C HIS A 52 13.77 -13.24 10.22
N GLY A 53 13.38 -14.00 11.23
CA GLY A 53 13.34 -13.50 12.60
C GLY A 53 12.32 -12.35 12.75
N GLN A 54 12.80 -11.18 13.17
CA GLN A 54 11.99 -9.97 13.31
C GLN A 54 12.17 -8.96 12.16
N THR A 55 12.94 -9.33 11.14
CA THR A 55 13.28 -8.42 10.03
C THR A 55 12.56 -8.83 8.76
N LYS A 56 12.01 -7.85 8.07
CA LYS A 56 11.41 -8.01 6.72
C LYS A 56 12.44 -7.66 5.67
N TYR A 57 12.61 -8.56 4.70
CA TYR A 57 13.54 -8.41 3.59
C TYR A 57 12.76 -8.38 2.28
N PRO A 58 12.75 -7.26 1.55
CA PRO A 58 12.23 -7.24 0.20
C PRO A 58 13.21 -7.96 -0.74
N LEU A 59 12.71 -8.95 -1.44
CA LEU A 59 13.41 -9.63 -2.53
C LEU A 59 12.83 -9.09 -3.85
N VAL A 60 13.68 -8.55 -4.72
CA VAL A 60 13.25 -7.95 -6.00
C VAL A 60 13.99 -8.67 -7.13
N ASP A 61 13.24 -9.38 -7.96
CA ASP A 61 13.77 -10.07 -9.15
C ASP A 61 12.63 -10.35 -10.12
N LYS A 62 12.86 -10.18 -11.42
CA LYS A 62 11.85 -10.45 -12.47
C LYS A 62 11.31 -11.88 -12.46
N ARG A 63 12.08 -12.84 -11.96
CA ARG A 63 11.69 -14.25 -11.80
C ARG A 63 10.63 -14.47 -10.71
N LEU A 64 10.39 -13.48 -9.86
CA LEU A 64 9.34 -13.54 -8.82
C LEU A 64 7.96 -13.22 -9.38
N ARG A 65 7.88 -12.65 -10.60
CA ARG A 65 6.59 -12.32 -11.19
C ARG A 65 5.87 -13.60 -11.59
N PRO A 66 4.63 -13.81 -11.12
CA PRO A 66 3.82 -14.93 -11.58
C PRO A 66 3.59 -14.89 -13.09
N ASP A 67 3.50 -16.07 -13.71
CA ASP A 67 3.22 -16.22 -15.14
C ASP A 67 1.74 -16.01 -15.44
N LEU A 68 0.86 -16.30 -14.46
CA LEU A 68 -0.58 -16.16 -14.57
C LEU A 68 -1.17 -15.59 -13.28
N ALA A 69 -2.01 -14.58 -13.38
CA ALA A 69 -2.85 -14.08 -12.29
C ALA A 69 -4.33 -14.40 -12.58
N ILE A 70 -5.01 -15.05 -11.64
CA ILE A 70 -6.43 -15.40 -11.74
C ILE A 70 -7.18 -14.57 -10.70
N LEU A 71 -8.00 -13.64 -11.16
CA LEU A 71 -8.80 -12.75 -10.32
C LEU A 71 -10.24 -13.25 -10.26
N ASP A 72 -10.61 -13.85 -9.12
CA ASP A 72 -11.93 -14.40 -8.89
C ASP A 72 -12.55 -13.81 -7.62
N SER A 73 -13.68 -13.14 -7.79
CA SER A 73 -14.43 -12.51 -6.69
C SER A 73 -15.03 -13.50 -5.69
N ASP A 74 -15.16 -14.77 -6.04
CA ASP A 74 -15.72 -15.78 -5.15
C ASP A 74 -14.84 -15.98 -3.90
N PHE A 75 -13.52 -15.88 -4.05
CA PHE A 75 -12.58 -15.92 -2.93
C PHE A 75 -12.68 -14.70 -2.00
N LEU A 76 -13.36 -13.64 -2.41
CA LEU A 76 -13.48 -12.40 -1.64
C LEU A 76 -14.81 -12.31 -0.86
N ARG A 77 -15.77 -13.21 -1.11
CA ARG A 77 -17.15 -13.08 -0.60
C ARG A 77 -17.26 -13.01 0.92
N ASN A 78 -16.40 -13.72 1.62
CA ASN A 78 -16.44 -13.85 3.08
C ASN A 78 -15.35 -13.09 3.80
N LEU A 79 -14.70 -12.11 3.14
CA LEU A 79 -13.66 -11.30 3.79
C LEU A 79 -14.26 -10.47 4.94
N PRO A 80 -13.63 -10.49 6.13
CA PRO A 80 -14.03 -9.63 7.24
C PRO A 80 -13.93 -8.14 6.87
N PRO A 81 -14.88 -7.29 7.31
CA PRO A 81 -14.84 -5.85 7.04
C PRO A 81 -13.51 -5.18 7.41
N ALA A 82 -12.95 -5.54 8.57
CA ALA A 82 -11.66 -5.00 9.01
C ALA A 82 -10.52 -5.29 8.01
N LEU A 83 -10.49 -6.49 7.43
CA LEU A 83 -9.50 -6.85 6.42
C LEU A 83 -9.73 -6.10 5.11
N ILE A 84 -11.00 -5.91 4.70
CA ILE A 84 -11.35 -5.11 3.52
C ILE A 84 -10.89 -3.66 3.71
N ALA A 85 -11.08 -3.09 4.91
CA ALA A 85 -10.64 -1.73 5.23
C ALA A 85 -9.11 -1.59 5.17
N ASP A 86 -8.39 -2.49 5.84
CA ASP A 86 -6.92 -2.48 5.85
C ASP A 86 -6.36 -2.63 4.44
N THR A 87 -6.78 -3.67 3.71
CA THR A 87 -6.25 -3.96 2.36
C THR A 87 -6.70 -2.93 1.32
N GLY A 88 -7.90 -2.37 1.45
CA GLY A 88 -8.39 -1.32 0.56
C GLY A 88 -7.60 -0.01 0.73
N PHE A 89 -7.22 0.36 1.95
CA PHE A 89 -6.30 1.49 2.16
C PHE A 89 -4.89 1.22 1.62
N ASP A 90 -4.45 -0.03 1.65
CA ASP A 90 -3.20 -0.44 1.01
C ASP A 90 -3.24 -0.17 -0.49
N VAL A 91 -4.33 -0.56 -1.19
CA VAL A 91 -4.53 -0.24 -2.62
C VAL A 91 -4.50 1.26 -2.88
N LEU A 92 -5.19 2.07 -2.05
CA LEU A 92 -5.19 3.53 -2.21
C LEU A 92 -3.78 4.11 -2.05
N THR A 93 -3.01 3.60 -1.09
CA THR A 93 -1.64 4.05 -0.84
C THR A 93 -0.71 3.64 -1.96
N HIS A 94 -0.77 2.39 -2.40
CA HIS A 94 -0.05 1.90 -3.58
C HIS A 94 -0.28 2.79 -4.80
N ALA A 95 -1.55 3.07 -5.11
CA ALA A 95 -1.92 3.89 -6.27
C ALA A 95 -1.41 5.34 -6.13
N ILE A 96 -1.55 5.95 -4.96
CA ILE A 96 -1.10 7.33 -4.72
C ILE A 96 0.43 7.41 -4.82
N GLU A 97 1.16 6.52 -4.17
CA GLU A 97 2.63 6.55 -4.18
C GLU A 97 3.19 6.21 -5.56
N ALA A 98 2.63 5.20 -6.25
CA ALA A 98 3.02 4.91 -7.63
C ALA A 98 2.81 6.10 -8.56
N TYR A 99 1.67 6.79 -8.45
CA TYR A 99 1.36 7.96 -9.27
C TYR A 99 2.28 9.15 -9.01
N THR A 100 2.68 9.34 -7.74
CA THR A 100 3.53 10.47 -7.35
C THR A 100 5.01 10.15 -7.34
N SER A 101 5.41 8.91 -7.55
CA SER A 101 6.81 8.46 -7.57
C SER A 101 7.71 9.31 -8.44
N SER A 102 8.97 9.45 -8.06
CA SER A 102 10.01 10.07 -8.90
C SER A 102 10.30 9.27 -10.17
N ASN A 103 9.99 7.96 -10.18
CA ASN A 103 10.06 7.07 -11.34
C ASN A 103 8.73 6.94 -12.09
N ALA A 104 7.75 7.79 -11.79
CA ALA A 104 6.46 7.77 -12.46
C ALA A 104 6.60 8.04 -13.97
N GLY A 105 5.70 7.46 -14.74
CA GLY A 105 5.69 7.59 -16.20
C GLY A 105 4.29 7.36 -16.76
N THR A 106 4.12 7.51 -18.06
CA THR A 106 2.80 7.48 -18.70
C THR A 106 1.99 6.22 -18.35
N ILE A 107 2.59 5.04 -18.48
CA ILE A 107 1.87 3.77 -18.23
C ILE A 107 1.55 3.58 -16.75
N PRO A 108 2.53 3.62 -15.81
CA PRO A 108 2.21 3.51 -14.40
C PRO A 108 1.27 4.61 -13.91
N ASP A 109 1.34 5.84 -14.44
CA ASP A 109 0.42 6.93 -14.06
C ASP A 109 -1.04 6.60 -14.45
N LEU A 110 -1.29 6.07 -15.66
CA LEU A 110 -2.62 5.66 -16.09
C LEU A 110 -3.19 4.53 -15.20
N LEU A 111 -2.37 3.51 -14.93
CA LEU A 111 -2.76 2.38 -14.07
C LEU A 111 -3.05 2.83 -12.65
N ALA A 112 -2.17 3.65 -12.07
CA ALA A 112 -2.30 4.16 -10.71
C ALA A 112 -3.52 5.08 -10.54
N GLN A 113 -3.76 5.98 -11.48
CA GLN A 113 -4.93 6.87 -11.45
C GLN A 113 -6.23 6.08 -11.50
N GLU A 114 -6.34 5.08 -12.39
CA GLU A 114 -7.52 4.24 -12.48
C GLU A 114 -7.70 3.36 -11.24
N ALA A 115 -6.61 2.80 -10.71
CA ALA A 115 -6.61 2.05 -9.46
C ALA A 115 -7.15 2.90 -8.30
N PHE A 116 -6.63 4.13 -8.15
CA PHE A 116 -7.07 5.06 -7.10
C PHE A 116 -8.55 5.41 -7.24
N ARG A 117 -8.98 5.82 -8.43
CA ARG A 117 -10.37 6.21 -8.72
C ARG A 117 -11.34 5.08 -8.41
N THR A 118 -11.02 3.86 -8.84
CA THR A 118 -11.86 2.70 -8.65
C THR A 118 -11.88 2.24 -7.20
N ALA A 119 -10.72 2.16 -6.55
CA ALA A 119 -10.64 1.76 -5.14
C ALA A 119 -11.38 2.76 -4.23
N TYR A 120 -11.18 4.06 -4.44
CA TYR A 120 -11.85 5.09 -3.65
C TYR A 120 -13.38 5.01 -3.77
N ALA A 121 -13.90 4.74 -4.98
CA ALA A 121 -15.34 4.61 -5.22
C ALA A 121 -15.94 3.30 -4.68
N CYS A 122 -15.19 2.18 -4.76
CA CYS A 122 -15.71 0.84 -4.43
C CYS A 122 -15.52 0.45 -2.97
N LEU A 123 -14.50 0.97 -2.29
CA LEU A 123 -14.12 0.53 -0.95
C LEU A 123 -15.23 0.69 0.10
N PRO A 124 -15.99 1.81 0.18
CA PRO A 124 -17.09 1.94 1.15
C PRO A 124 -18.17 0.88 0.97
N ALA A 125 -18.59 0.64 -0.27
CA ALA A 125 -19.63 -0.35 -0.58
C ALA A 125 -19.14 -1.78 -0.31
N SER A 126 -17.89 -2.10 -0.65
CA SER A 126 -17.27 -3.39 -0.35
C SER A 126 -17.19 -3.65 1.16
N TYR A 127 -16.81 -2.64 1.94
CA TYR A 127 -16.77 -2.70 3.41
C TYR A 127 -18.17 -2.93 4.00
N ALA A 128 -19.18 -2.28 3.45
CA ALA A 128 -20.58 -2.46 3.85
C ALA A 128 -21.21 -3.81 3.43
N GLY A 129 -20.43 -4.69 2.79
CA GLY A 129 -20.86 -6.04 2.44
C GLY A 129 -21.37 -6.21 1.00
N ASN A 130 -21.31 -5.18 0.15
CA ASN A 130 -21.67 -5.33 -1.26
C ASN A 130 -20.58 -6.14 -1.99
N THR A 131 -20.91 -7.38 -2.35
CA THR A 131 -19.99 -8.30 -3.04
C THR A 131 -19.84 -8.01 -4.53
N GLU A 132 -20.79 -7.31 -5.16
CA GLU A 132 -20.75 -7.01 -6.60
C GLU A 132 -19.61 -6.05 -6.95
N VAL A 133 -19.25 -5.14 -6.03
CA VAL A 133 -18.14 -4.20 -6.24
C VAL A 133 -16.77 -4.80 -5.92
N ARG A 134 -16.70 -5.99 -5.31
CA ARG A 134 -15.45 -6.62 -4.85
C ARG A 134 -14.52 -6.96 -6.00
N LEU A 135 -15.03 -7.46 -7.11
CA LEU A 135 -14.21 -7.72 -8.29
C LEU A 135 -13.56 -6.42 -8.82
N ARG A 136 -14.30 -5.32 -8.82
CA ARG A 136 -13.76 -4.02 -9.25
C ARG A 136 -12.65 -3.54 -8.32
N LEU A 137 -12.83 -3.68 -7.00
CA LEU A 137 -11.79 -3.36 -6.02
C LEU A 137 -10.58 -4.30 -6.18
N HIS A 138 -10.81 -5.57 -6.48
CA HIS A 138 -9.77 -6.55 -6.74
C HIS A 138 -8.94 -6.19 -7.97
N MET A 139 -9.59 -5.84 -9.08
CA MET A 139 -8.93 -5.34 -10.27
C MET A 139 -8.14 -4.05 -9.98
N ALA A 140 -8.69 -3.14 -9.16
CA ALA A 140 -7.96 -1.93 -8.75
C ALA A 140 -6.68 -2.26 -7.96
N SER A 141 -6.71 -3.29 -7.10
CA SER A 141 -5.51 -3.80 -6.40
C SER A 141 -4.45 -4.28 -7.39
N THR A 142 -4.84 -5.07 -8.38
CA THR A 142 -3.94 -5.57 -9.44
C THR A 142 -3.37 -4.42 -10.27
N LEU A 143 -4.20 -3.44 -10.68
CA LEU A 143 -3.73 -2.25 -11.40
C LEU A 143 -2.72 -1.44 -10.59
N ALA A 144 -2.97 -1.26 -9.28
CA ALA A 144 -2.00 -0.62 -8.39
C ALA A 144 -0.69 -1.42 -8.32
N GLY A 145 -0.77 -2.76 -8.23
CA GLY A 145 0.36 -3.67 -8.28
C GLY A 145 1.21 -3.50 -9.55
N MET A 146 0.56 -3.46 -10.72
CA MET A 146 1.22 -3.22 -12.00
C MET A 146 1.87 -1.83 -12.07
N ALA A 147 1.26 -0.82 -11.46
CA ALA A 147 1.78 0.53 -11.43
C ALA A 147 3.04 0.62 -10.58
N PHE A 148 2.97 0.22 -9.29
CA PHE A 148 4.09 0.39 -8.39
C PHE A 148 5.24 -0.60 -8.65
N SER A 149 4.98 -1.74 -9.28
CA SER A 149 6.05 -2.64 -9.74
C SER A 149 6.97 -1.96 -10.76
N GLN A 150 6.48 -0.96 -11.49
CA GLN A 150 7.24 -0.17 -12.45
C GLN A 150 7.81 1.13 -11.86
N SER A 151 7.02 1.82 -11.04
CA SER A 151 7.38 3.16 -10.53
C SER A 151 8.01 3.15 -9.15
N GLY A 152 7.86 2.07 -8.39
CA GLY A 152 8.19 2.04 -6.96
C GLY A 152 7.13 2.71 -6.09
N LEU A 153 7.44 2.78 -4.79
CA LEU A 153 6.58 3.33 -3.75
C LEU A 153 7.26 4.55 -3.10
N GLY A 154 6.85 4.93 -1.88
CA GLY A 154 7.38 6.13 -1.22
C GLY A 154 7.46 6.02 0.30
N LEU A 155 7.48 7.19 0.94
CA LEU A 155 7.66 7.35 2.37
C LEU A 155 6.58 6.65 3.22
N CYS A 156 5.33 6.59 2.73
CA CYS A 156 4.24 5.95 3.46
C CYS A 156 4.55 4.45 3.66
N HIS A 157 4.93 3.76 2.61
CA HIS A 157 5.30 2.34 2.68
C HIS A 157 6.59 2.13 3.48
N ALA A 158 7.62 2.97 3.30
CA ALA A 158 8.84 2.89 4.08
C ALA A 158 8.56 2.96 5.59
N MET A 159 7.71 3.90 6.03
CA MET A 159 7.30 4.02 7.41
C MET A 159 6.42 2.84 7.86
N ALA A 160 5.49 2.39 7.02
CA ALA A 160 4.61 1.26 7.35
C ALA A 160 5.38 -0.06 7.53
N HIS A 161 6.45 -0.29 6.76
CA HIS A 161 7.32 -1.45 6.92
C HIS A 161 7.99 -1.47 8.32
N VAL A 162 8.61 -0.35 8.69
CA VAL A 162 9.34 -0.22 9.94
C VAL A 162 8.41 -0.29 11.15
N LEU A 163 7.32 0.49 11.13
CA LEU A 163 6.35 0.53 12.23
C LEU A 163 5.59 -0.80 12.35
N GLY A 164 5.26 -1.45 11.23
CA GLY A 164 4.60 -2.74 11.22
C GLY A 164 5.45 -3.88 11.79
N ALA A 165 6.75 -3.88 11.47
CA ALA A 165 7.69 -4.84 12.06
C ALA A 165 7.85 -4.63 13.56
N ARG A 166 7.91 -3.36 14.03
CA ARG A 166 8.18 -3.02 15.42
C ARG A 166 6.96 -3.15 16.33
N PHE A 167 5.79 -2.70 15.88
CA PHE A 167 4.58 -2.62 16.70
C PHE A 167 3.52 -3.65 16.35
N HIS A 168 3.79 -4.53 15.37
CA HIS A 168 2.87 -5.58 14.91
C HIS A 168 1.48 -5.07 14.48
N ILE A 169 1.43 -3.84 13.97
CA ILE A 169 0.21 -3.24 13.41
C ILE A 169 0.06 -3.71 11.96
N PRO A 170 -1.15 -4.10 11.51
CA PRO A 170 -1.40 -4.48 10.14
C PRO A 170 -0.95 -3.42 9.13
N HIS A 171 -0.31 -3.84 8.05
CA HIS A 171 0.35 -2.97 7.07
C HIS A 171 -0.59 -1.91 6.47
N GLY A 172 -1.73 -2.33 5.92
CA GLY A 172 -2.69 -1.40 5.32
C GLY A 172 -3.31 -0.44 6.34
N ARG A 173 -3.41 -0.84 7.62
CA ARG A 173 -3.82 0.03 8.72
C ARG A 173 -2.81 1.13 8.98
N LEU A 174 -1.53 0.80 8.96
CA LEU A 174 -0.45 1.80 9.05
C LEU A 174 -0.50 2.75 7.85
N ASN A 175 -0.66 2.23 6.65
CA ASN A 175 -0.82 3.06 5.47
C ASN A 175 -2.00 4.04 5.63
N ALA A 176 -3.14 3.59 6.17
CA ALA A 176 -4.28 4.47 6.41
C ALA A 176 -3.98 5.59 7.41
N ILE A 177 -3.20 5.32 8.45
CA ILE A 177 -2.80 6.30 9.47
C ILE A 177 -1.79 7.31 8.90
N LEU A 178 -0.78 6.82 8.18
CA LEU A 178 0.37 7.60 7.72
C LEU A 178 0.05 8.46 6.50
N LEU A 179 -0.76 7.96 5.58
CA LEU A 179 -0.94 8.54 4.24
C LEU A 179 -1.31 10.03 4.24
N PRO A 180 -2.26 10.54 5.06
CA PRO A 180 -2.59 11.97 5.06
C PRO A 180 -1.42 12.87 5.46
N ALA A 181 -0.60 12.46 6.43
CA ALA A 181 0.58 13.19 6.87
C ALA A 181 1.69 13.16 5.82
N VAL A 182 1.93 11.98 5.20
CA VAL A 182 2.88 11.83 4.09
C VAL A 182 2.50 12.67 2.88
N ILE A 183 1.21 12.72 2.50
CA ILE A 183 0.72 13.64 1.45
C ILE A 183 1.08 15.08 1.77
N SER A 184 0.93 15.51 3.03
CA SER A 184 1.31 16.86 3.45
C SER A 184 2.81 17.11 3.32
N SER A 185 3.63 16.15 3.72
CA SER A 185 5.09 16.21 3.63
C SER A 185 5.56 16.29 2.17
N ASN A 186 4.95 15.50 1.28
CA ASN A 186 5.29 15.43 -0.14
C ASN A 186 4.63 16.53 -1.00
N ALA A 187 3.69 17.32 -0.44
CA ALA A 187 2.93 18.32 -1.18
C ALA A 187 3.80 19.31 -1.98
N PRO A 188 4.93 19.82 -1.47
CA PRO A 188 5.76 20.74 -2.24
C PRO A 188 6.26 20.18 -3.56
N ALA A 189 6.54 18.87 -3.62
CA ALA A 189 7.07 18.20 -4.81
C ALA A 189 5.97 17.62 -5.72
N ALA A 190 4.79 17.26 -5.19
CA ALA A 190 3.79 16.49 -5.90
C ALA A 190 2.37 17.10 -5.93
N GLN A 191 2.20 18.37 -5.55
CA GLN A 191 0.89 19.03 -5.42
C GLN A 191 -0.01 18.86 -6.64
N GLN A 192 0.52 19.05 -7.86
CA GLN A 192 -0.25 18.92 -9.08
C GLN A 192 -0.75 17.49 -9.32
N LYS A 193 0.09 16.48 -9.01
CA LYS A 193 -0.28 15.07 -9.14
C LYS A 193 -1.37 14.69 -8.12
N TYR A 194 -1.25 15.10 -6.87
CA TYR A 194 -2.31 14.91 -5.87
C TYR A 194 -3.62 15.59 -6.27
N ALA A 195 -3.54 16.81 -6.82
CA ALA A 195 -4.73 17.52 -7.30
C ALA A 195 -5.44 16.80 -8.46
N ARG A 196 -4.68 16.20 -9.38
CA ARG A 196 -5.23 15.37 -10.47
C ARG A 196 -5.94 14.13 -9.92
N LEU A 197 -5.34 13.42 -8.96
CA LEU A 197 -6.00 12.28 -8.29
C LEU A 197 -7.29 12.68 -7.58
N ALA A 198 -7.29 13.80 -6.87
CA ALA A 198 -8.49 14.33 -6.22
C ALA A 198 -9.63 14.55 -7.22
N ARG A 199 -9.34 15.17 -8.34
CA ARG A 199 -10.33 15.44 -9.40
C ARG A 199 -10.80 14.13 -10.06
N ALA A 200 -9.88 13.19 -10.32
CA ALA A 200 -10.22 11.88 -10.90
C ALA A 200 -11.16 11.07 -9.99
N ALA A 201 -11.04 11.21 -8.67
CA ALA A 201 -11.92 10.57 -7.69
C ALA A 201 -13.21 11.37 -7.38
N GLY A 202 -13.48 12.47 -8.12
CA GLY A 202 -14.67 13.29 -7.91
C GLY A 202 -14.63 14.19 -6.66
N LEU A 203 -13.47 14.35 -6.02
CA LEU A 203 -13.30 15.20 -4.82
C LEU A 203 -13.25 16.69 -5.16
N GLY A 204 -13.13 17.04 -6.45
CA GLY A 204 -13.18 18.41 -6.94
C GLY A 204 -11.98 19.26 -6.55
N GLY A 205 -12.19 20.57 -6.63
CA GLY A 205 -11.18 21.60 -6.34
C GLY A 205 -10.71 22.32 -7.61
N SER A 206 -11.07 23.63 -7.74
CA SER A 206 -10.69 24.48 -8.87
C SER A 206 -9.19 24.76 -8.87
N ALA A 207 -8.64 25.14 -7.72
CA ALA A 207 -7.19 25.29 -7.53
C ALA A 207 -6.56 24.00 -7.01
N ASP A 208 -5.29 23.75 -7.34
CA ASP A 208 -4.56 22.55 -6.91
C ASP A 208 -4.43 22.46 -5.39
N THR A 209 -4.27 23.58 -4.70
CA THR A 209 -4.26 23.63 -3.22
C THR A 209 -5.60 23.20 -2.61
N ILE A 210 -6.72 23.55 -3.24
CA ILE A 210 -8.04 23.12 -2.80
C ILE A 210 -8.24 21.63 -3.08
N ALA A 211 -7.86 21.16 -4.26
CA ALA A 211 -7.97 19.76 -4.63
C ALA A 211 -7.11 18.86 -3.73
N LEU A 212 -5.87 19.28 -3.41
CA LEU A 212 -5.00 18.58 -2.46
C LEU A 212 -5.64 18.48 -1.07
N ARG A 213 -6.18 19.60 -0.56
CA ARG A 213 -6.90 19.61 0.73
C ARG A 213 -8.09 18.66 0.71
N ASN A 214 -8.85 18.65 -0.39
CA ASN A 214 -10.00 17.77 -0.55
C ASN A 214 -9.59 16.29 -0.59
N LEU A 215 -8.46 15.96 -1.23
CA LEU A 215 -7.90 14.60 -1.22
C LEU A 215 -7.59 14.15 0.22
N LYS A 216 -6.82 14.94 0.98
CA LYS A 216 -6.50 14.65 2.37
C LYS A 216 -7.76 14.45 3.23
N ASN A 217 -8.68 15.40 3.16
CA ASN A 217 -9.91 15.33 3.93
C ASN A 217 -10.78 14.14 3.53
N GLY A 218 -10.83 13.79 2.24
CA GLY A 218 -11.51 12.62 1.72
C GLY A 218 -10.94 11.32 2.28
N LEU A 219 -9.62 11.19 2.30
CA LEU A 219 -8.94 10.03 2.89
C LEU A 219 -9.15 9.92 4.40
N ILE A 220 -9.07 11.05 5.13
CA ILE A 220 -9.34 11.07 6.57
C ILE A 220 -10.78 10.67 6.88
N ARG A 221 -11.74 11.16 6.10
CA ARG A 221 -13.15 10.80 6.23
C ARG A 221 -13.35 9.31 5.94
N LEU A 222 -12.81 8.83 4.81
CA LEU A 222 -12.91 7.42 4.42
C LEU A 222 -12.33 6.50 5.50
N ARG A 223 -11.15 6.83 6.07
CA ARG A 223 -10.55 6.09 7.19
C ARG A 223 -11.51 5.99 8.38
N LYS A 224 -12.18 7.09 8.72
CA LYS A 224 -13.16 7.14 9.81
C LYS A 224 -14.40 6.30 9.49
N ASP A 225 -14.93 6.41 8.27
CA ASP A 225 -16.12 5.67 7.83
C ASP A 225 -15.88 4.16 7.79
N LEU A 226 -14.64 3.73 7.57
CA LEU A 226 -14.21 2.33 7.62
C LEU A 226 -13.78 1.87 9.04
N SER A 227 -14.04 2.68 10.06
CA SER A 227 -13.69 2.37 11.46
C SER A 227 -12.21 2.07 11.70
N LEU A 228 -11.31 2.59 10.88
CA LEU A 228 -9.88 2.45 11.07
C LEU A 228 -9.34 3.44 12.12
N PRO A 229 -8.31 3.07 12.90
CA PRO A 229 -7.64 3.95 13.85
C PRO A 229 -7.16 5.25 13.20
N GLN A 230 -7.24 6.33 13.96
CA GLN A 230 -6.81 7.65 13.50
C GLN A 230 -5.34 7.95 13.81
N THR A 231 -4.78 7.24 14.80
CA THR A 231 -3.41 7.44 15.29
C THR A 231 -2.73 6.10 15.57
N LEU A 232 -1.40 6.11 15.69
CA LEU A 232 -0.61 4.95 16.10
C LEU A 232 -1.01 4.48 17.51
N SER A 233 -1.32 5.42 18.41
CA SER A 233 -1.78 5.10 19.75
C SER A 233 -3.08 4.30 19.73
N GLN A 234 -4.06 4.70 18.93
CA GLN A 234 -5.32 3.95 18.76
C GLN A 234 -5.11 2.58 18.07
N ALA A 235 -4.03 2.45 17.31
CA ALA A 235 -3.65 1.19 16.67
C ALA A 235 -2.85 0.26 17.59
N GLY A 236 -2.51 0.68 18.80
CA GLY A 236 -1.83 -0.13 19.81
C GLY A 236 -0.35 0.21 20.05
N ALA A 237 0.23 1.19 19.35
CA ALA A 237 1.58 1.65 19.62
C ALA A 237 1.55 2.78 20.68
N ALA A 238 1.98 2.49 21.88
CA ALA A 238 2.01 3.48 22.95
C ALA A 238 2.92 4.66 22.60
N PRO A 239 2.47 5.93 22.77
CA PRO A 239 3.27 7.11 22.39
C PRO A 239 4.68 7.10 22.97
N ALA A 240 4.84 6.75 24.24
CA ALA A 240 6.15 6.67 24.90
C ALA A 240 7.10 5.68 24.20
N GLN A 241 6.59 4.55 23.70
CA GLN A 241 7.39 3.58 22.95
C GLN A 241 7.80 4.11 21.57
N VAL A 242 6.91 4.84 20.88
CA VAL A 242 7.21 5.47 19.60
C VAL A 242 8.30 6.52 19.77
N TRP A 243 8.18 7.39 20.78
CA TRP A 243 9.17 8.45 21.05
C TRP A 243 10.52 7.90 21.47
N ALA A 244 10.54 6.90 22.34
CA ALA A 244 11.78 6.24 22.75
C ALA A 244 12.53 5.60 21.58
N ALA A 245 11.80 5.12 20.57
CA ALA A 245 12.35 4.43 19.40
C ALA A 245 12.57 5.33 18.19
N THR A 246 12.26 6.63 18.26
CA THR A 246 12.24 7.53 17.11
C THR A 246 13.56 7.52 16.33
N GLY A 247 14.71 7.50 17.00
CA GLY A 247 16.01 7.45 16.33
C GLY A 247 16.18 6.21 15.44
N GLU A 248 15.89 5.04 16.00
CA GLU A 248 15.97 3.76 15.29
C GLU A 248 14.94 3.67 14.15
N ILE A 249 13.74 4.21 14.36
CA ILE A 249 12.69 4.27 13.33
C ILE A 249 13.17 5.12 12.16
N VAL A 250 13.72 6.31 12.41
CA VAL A 250 14.22 7.21 11.37
C VAL A 250 15.34 6.54 10.56
N GLU A 251 16.31 5.95 11.23
CA GLU A 251 17.42 5.25 10.57
C GLU A 251 16.90 4.11 9.67
N ALA A 252 16.00 3.28 10.19
CA ALA A 252 15.43 2.16 9.43
C ALA A 252 14.57 2.63 8.25
N VAL A 253 13.79 3.71 8.40
CA VAL A 253 12.99 4.29 7.31
C VAL A 253 13.89 4.85 6.22
N LEU A 254 14.95 5.58 6.56
CA LEU A 254 15.91 6.11 5.57
C LEU A 254 16.63 5.00 4.79
N ALA A 255 16.81 3.82 5.40
CA ALA A 255 17.40 2.66 4.75
C ALA A 255 16.40 1.89 3.85
N ASP A 256 15.10 2.13 3.99
CA ASP A 256 14.07 1.42 3.21
C ASP A 256 14.13 1.82 1.72
N PRO A 257 14.13 0.84 0.79
CA PRO A 257 14.23 1.12 -0.64
C PRO A 257 13.09 2.00 -1.19
N CYS A 258 11.90 2.02 -0.57
CA CYS A 258 10.79 2.85 -1.00
C CYS A 258 11.10 4.35 -0.90
N CYS A 259 11.99 4.77 -0.02
CA CYS A 259 12.42 6.17 0.07
C CYS A 259 13.09 6.69 -1.21
N LYS A 260 13.72 5.81 -1.99
CA LYS A 260 14.43 6.18 -3.23
C LYS A 260 13.52 6.69 -4.34
N THR A 261 12.26 6.28 -4.31
CA THR A 261 11.26 6.64 -5.31
C THR A 261 10.20 7.62 -4.79
N ASN A 262 10.37 8.12 -3.56
CA ASN A 262 9.52 9.18 -3.04
C ASN A 262 9.64 10.46 -3.89
N PRO A 263 8.55 11.23 -4.11
CA PRO A 263 8.60 12.43 -4.97
C PRO A 263 9.52 13.54 -4.43
N ALA A 264 9.72 13.60 -3.12
CA ALA A 264 10.68 14.47 -2.48
C ALA A 264 11.82 13.66 -1.85
N SER A 265 13.01 14.21 -1.75
CA SER A 265 14.09 13.63 -0.93
C SER A 265 13.57 13.42 0.50
N VAL A 266 13.80 12.23 1.05
CA VAL A 266 13.37 11.90 2.42
C VAL A 266 14.51 12.21 3.38
N GLU A 267 14.22 13.03 4.38
CA GLU A 267 15.18 13.44 5.42
C GLU A 267 14.61 13.17 6.82
N ASP A 268 15.49 13.12 7.83
CA ASP A 268 15.16 12.86 9.24
C ASP A 268 13.97 13.72 9.72
N PHE A 269 14.00 15.02 9.50
CA PHE A 269 12.98 15.94 10.00
C PHE A 269 11.58 15.66 9.42
N GLN A 270 11.49 15.16 8.20
CA GLN A 270 10.21 14.82 7.57
C GLN A 270 9.59 13.58 8.24
N ILE A 271 10.40 12.57 8.51
CA ILE A 271 9.95 11.35 9.20
C ILE A 271 9.47 11.69 10.61
N ARG A 272 10.25 12.52 11.36
CA ARG A 272 9.86 12.96 12.72
C ARG A 272 8.55 13.74 12.69
N ARG A 273 8.38 14.66 11.74
CA ARG A 273 7.15 15.43 11.60
C ARG A 273 5.94 14.55 11.29
N VAL A 274 6.09 13.54 10.45
CA VAL A 274 5.01 12.55 10.20
C VAL A 274 4.71 11.78 11.48
N LEU A 275 5.71 11.30 12.21
CA LEU A 275 5.51 10.60 13.50
C LEU A 275 4.78 11.49 14.51
N GLU A 276 5.15 12.77 14.62
CA GLU A 276 4.46 13.75 15.49
C GLU A 276 2.97 13.87 15.14
N GLU A 277 2.62 13.97 13.85
CA GLU A 277 1.23 14.10 13.41
C GLU A 277 0.41 12.82 13.67
N VAL A 278 1.01 11.64 13.56
CA VAL A 278 0.26 10.36 13.59
C VAL A 278 0.31 9.61 14.92
N THR A 279 1.23 9.94 15.82
CA THR A 279 1.38 9.19 17.09
C THR A 279 0.19 9.42 18.04
N GLY A 280 -0.40 10.63 18.03
CA GLY A 280 -1.45 11.04 18.97
C GLY A 280 -0.85 11.68 20.23
N HIS A 281 -1.67 12.44 20.93
CA HIS A 281 -1.27 13.09 22.16
C HIS A 281 -1.20 12.08 23.32
N PHE A 282 -0.35 12.37 24.31
CA PHE A 282 -0.28 11.65 25.60
C PHE A 282 -1.60 11.73 26.36
#